data_90c940a4417f50256756305b5ed5b762
#
_entry.id   90c940a4417f50256756305b5ed5b762
#
_cell.length_a   1.000
_cell.length_b   1.000
_cell.length_c   1.000
_cell.angle_alpha   90.00
_cell.angle_beta   90.00
_cell.angle_gamma   90.00
#
_symmetry.space_group_name_H-M   'P 1'
#
loop_
_entity.id
_entity.type
_entity.pdbx_description
1 polymer ?
#
loop_
_entity_poly.entity_id
_entity_poly.type
_entity_poly.pdbx_seq_one_letter_code
_entity_poly.pdbx_strand_id
1 'polypeptide(L)'
;MMKKLQEAQRQMKEIKERLERVSVKGTAEPGISITANGNRKILSVELPENFQSMDKNELETALRTAMDQAIANADQINEAEMKSAASGMMPGLGSLLSKG
;
A
#
# COMPACT_ATOMS: atom_id res chain seq x y z
N MET A 1 26.56 -0.63 19.10
CA MET A 1 25.14 -1.04 19.18
C MET A 1 24.18 0.10 18.92
N MET A 2 24.37 1.25 19.57
CA MET A 2 23.46 2.40 19.38
C MET A 2 23.46 2.91 17.95
N LYS A 3 24.61 2.91 17.28
CA LYS A 3 24.69 3.36 15.89
C LYS A 3 23.87 2.51 14.94
N LYS A 4 23.87 1.18 15.13
CA LYS A 4 23.08 0.29 14.28
C LYS A 4 21.59 0.50 14.46
N LEU A 5 21.16 0.73 15.70
CA LEU A 5 19.78 0.99 16.00
C LEU A 5 19.29 2.31 15.38
N GLN A 6 20.11 3.35 15.51
CA GLN A 6 19.80 4.66 14.93
C GLN A 6 19.73 4.58 13.42
N GLU A 7 20.65 3.81 12.82
CA GLU A 7 20.66 3.63 11.37
C GLU A 7 19.42 2.88 10.87
N ALA A 8 19.02 1.85 11.61
CA ALA A 8 17.81 1.10 11.29
C ALA A 8 16.58 1.99 11.38
N GLN A 9 16.48 2.82 12.42
CA GLN A 9 15.38 3.75 12.58
C GLN A 9 15.34 4.77 11.44
N ARG A 10 16.51 5.27 11.05
CA ARG A 10 16.60 6.22 9.93
C ARG A 10 16.15 5.56 8.63
N GLN A 11 16.56 4.33 8.37
CA GLN A 11 16.16 3.61 7.17
C GLN A 11 14.66 3.37 7.14
N MET A 12 14.07 3.01 8.27
CA MET A 12 12.62 2.81 8.37
C MET A 12 11.87 4.09 8.09
N LYS A 13 12.39 5.21 8.59
CA LYS A 13 11.79 6.51 8.32
C LYS A 13 11.85 6.87 6.84
N GLU A 14 13.00 6.60 6.21
CA GLU A 14 13.17 6.86 4.78
C GLU A 14 12.23 5.98 3.94
N ILE A 15 12.07 4.72 4.32
CA ILE A 15 11.15 3.80 3.65
C ILE A 15 9.73 4.33 3.75
N LYS A 16 9.33 4.74 4.94
CA LYS A 16 7.99 5.27 5.17
C LYS A 16 7.73 6.52 4.33
N GLU A 17 8.72 7.40 4.22
CA GLU A 17 8.62 8.60 3.42
C GLU A 17 8.51 8.26 1.93
N ARG A 18 9.27 7.28 1.45
CA ARG A 18 9.16 6.83 0.07
C ARG A 18 7.80 6.23 -0.21
N LEU A 19 7.28 5.43 0.71
CA LEU A 19 5.99 4.79 0.56
C LEU A 19 4.85 5.80 0.52
N GLU A 20 5.00 6.92 1.20
CA GLU A 20 4.01 8.00 1.12
C GLU A 20 3.90 8.60 -0.28
N ARG A 21 4.97 8.53 -1.06
CA ARG A 21 5.01 9.07 -2.43
C ARG A 21 4.55 8.07 -3.47
N VAL A 22 4.40 6.82 -3.09
CA VAL A 22 3.93 5.78 -4.01
C VAL A 22 2.41 5.80 -4.02
N SER A 23 1.83 5.76 -5.22
CA SER A 23 0.38 5.70 -5.38
C SER A 23 -0.01 4.40 -6.05
N VAL A 24 -1.02 3.75 -5.51
CA VAL A 24 -1.62 2.55 -6.09
C VAL A 24 -3.12 2.77 -6.20
N LYS A 25 -3.75 2.03 -7.09
CA LYS A 25 -5.19 2.17 -7.32
C LYS A 25 -5.90 0.84 -7.13
N GLY A 26 -7.13 0.95 -6.63
CA GLY A 26 -8.09 -0.13 -6.67
C GLY A 26 -9.30 0.37 -7.43
N THR A 27 -9.87 -0.47 -8.28
CA THR A 27 -11.01 -0.10 -9.11
C THR A 27 -12.11 -1.13 -9.02
N ALA A 28 -13.33 -0.68 -9.28
CA ALA A 28 -14.49 -1.57 -9.36
C ALA A 28 -15.49 -0.97 -10.32
N GLU A 29 -16.19 -1.86 -11.04
CA GLU A 29 -17.28 -1.44 -11.90
C GLU A 29 -18.41 -0.86 -11.04
N PRO A 30 -19.12 0.17 -11.50
CA PRO A 30 -19.05 0.77 -12.83
C PRO A 30 -18.25 2.07 -12.97
N GLY A 31 -17.19 2.24 -12.27
CA GLY A 31 -16.36 3.42 -12.46
C GLY A 31 -15.87 4.01 -11.15
N ILE A 32 -15.66 3.16 -10.16
CA ILE A 32 -15.11 3.57 -8.88
C ILE A 32 -13.60 3.36 -8.92
N SER A 33 -12.86 4.36 -8.47
CA SER A 33 -11.40 4.31 -8.39
C SER A 33 -10.98 4.87 -7.05
N ILE A 34 -10.16 4.11 -6.34
CA ILE A 34 -9.62 4.52 -5.04
C ILE A 34 -8.11 4.52 -5.13
N THR A 35 -7.51 5.63 -4.72
CA THR A 35 -6.06 5.78 -4.70
C THR A 35 -5.57 5.71 -3.27
N ALA A 36 -4.53 4.92 -3.05
CA ALA A 36 -3.88 4.79 -1.75
C ALA A 36 -2.38 4.97 -1.93
N ASN A 37 -1.69 5.32 -0.83
CA ASN A 37 -0.24 5.34 -0.86
C ASN A 37 0.33 4.01 -0.37
N GLY A 38 1.66 3.86 -0.43
CA GLY A 38 2.32 2.64 -0.02
C GLY A 38 2.22 2.34 1.48
N ASN A 39 1.80 3.31 2.28
CA ASN A 39 1.53 3.15 3.71
C ASN A 39 0.08 2.79 3.99
N ARG A 40 -0.68 2.45 2.96
CA ARG A 40 -2.07 2.02 3.07
C ARG A 40 -3.03 3.14 3.47
N LYS A 41 -2.64 4.38 3.20
CA LYS A 41 -3.49 5.53 3.45
C LYS A 41 -4.31 5.82 2.19
N ILE A 42 -5.61 5.95 2.35
CA ILE A 42 -6.50 6.31 1.23
C ILE A 42 -6.32 7.80 0.94
N LEU A 43 -5.95 8.11 -0.28
CA LEU A 43 -5.69 9.48 -0.71
C LEU A 43 -6.89 10.10 -1.42
N SER A 44 -7.60 9.32 -2.21
CA SER A 44 -8.75 9.83 -2.95
C SER A 44 -9.72 8.72 -3.30
N VAL A 45 -10.97 9.11 -3.49
CA VAL A 45 -12.05 8.22 -3.92
C VAL A 45 -12.75 8.93 -5.07
N GLU A 46 -12.81 8.25 -6.22
CA GLU A 46 -13.51 8.75 -7.38
C GLU A 46 -14.75 7.90 -7.63
N LEU A 47 -15.87 8.55 -7.78
CA LEU A 47 -17.15 7.91 -8.09
C LEU A 47 -17.52 8.18 -9.53
N PRO A 48 -18.34 7.30 -10.16
CA PRO A 48 -18.83 7.61 -11.50
C PRO A 48 -19.78 8.81 -11.46
N GLU A 49 -19.89 9.51 -12.58
CA GLU A 49 -20.72 10.72 -12.64
C GLU A 49 -22.18 10.43 -12.32
N ASN A 50 -22.65 9.23 -12.63
CA ASN A 50 -24.02 8.82 -12.38
C ASN A 50 -24.22 8.14 -11.03
N PHE A 51 -23.34 8.40 -10.06
CA PHE A 51 -23.40 7.70 -8.78
C PHE A 51 -24.75 7.85 -8.06
N GLN A 52 -25.42 8.98 -8.27
CA GLN A 52 -26.73 9.22 -7.64
C GLN A 52 -27.83 8.29 -8.19
N SER A 53 -27.65 7.78 -9.41
CA SER A 53 -28.57 6.85 -10.02
C SER A 53 -28.28 5.39 -9.67
N MET A 54 -27.17 5.13 -9.02
CA MET A 54 -26.77 3.79 -8.68
C MET A 54 -27.54 3.26 -7.47
N ASP A 55 -27.77 1.97 -7.48
CA ASP A 55 -28.32 1.30 -6.32
C ASP A 55 -27.36 1.42 -5.14
N LYS A 56 -27.89 1.75 -3.97
CA LYS A 56 -27.09 1.96 -2.78
C LYS A 56 -26.22 0.74 -2.45
N ASN A 57 -26.81 -0.44 -2.50
CA ASN A 57 -26.08 -1.68 -2.17
C ASN A 57 -25.00 -1.98 -3.19
N GLU A 58 -25.25 -1.72 -4.46
CA GLU A 58 -24.23 -1.89 -5.50
C GLU A 58 -23.07 -0.92 -5.30
N LEU A 59 -23.38 0.33 -4.97
CA LEU A 59 -22.36 1.34 -4.73
C LEU A 59 -21.50 0.98 -3.52
N GLU A 60 -22.12 0.55 -2.44
CA GLU A 60 -21.40 0.14 -1.22
C GLU A 60 -20.47 -1.06 -1.49
N THR A 61 -20.98 -2.06 -2.23
CA THR A 61 -20.20 -3.24 -2.57
C THR A 61 -19.01 -2.89 -3.46
N ALA A 62 -19.25 -2.04 -4.47
CA ALA A 62 -18.21 -1.60 -5.38
C ALA A 62 -17.12 -0.80 -4.66
N LEU A 63 -17.51 0.08 -3.73
CA LEU A 63 -16.56 0.83 -2.91
C LEU A 63 -15.69 -0.10 -2.09
N ARG A 64 -16.29 -1.11 -1.44
CA ARG A 64 -15.54 -2.06 -0.64
C ARG A 64 -14.56 -2.85 -1.50
N THR A 65 -15.01 -3.30 -2.67
CA THR A 65 -14.16 -4.04 -3.60
C THR A 65 -12.96 -3.21 -4.04
N ALA A 66 -13.19 -1.95 -4.41
CA ALA A 66 -12.12 -1.06 -4.83
C ALA A 66 -11.16 -0.75 -3.69
N MET A 67 -11.69 -0.55 -2.48
CA MET A 67 -10.86 -0.30 -1.31
C MET A 67 -9.97 -1.50 -0.97
N ASP A 68 -10.56 -2.70 -0.97
CA ASP A 68 -9.79 -3.92 -0.69
C ASP A 68 -8.68 -4.11 -1.71
N GLN A 69 -8.95 -3.83 -2.98
CA GLN A 69 -7.95 -3.94 -4.03
C GLN A 69 -6.83 -2.90 -3.84
N ALA A 70 -7.19 -1.67 -3.52
CA ALA A 70 -6.21 -0.60 -3.29
C ALA A 70 -5.30 -0.96 -2.11
N ILE A 71 -5.88 -1.45 -1.02
CA ILE A 71 -5.11 -1.84 0.16
C ILE A 71 -4.22 -3.05 -0.15
N ALA A 72 -4.72 -4.03 -0.89
CA ALA A 72 -3.92 -5.19 -1.28
C ALA A 72 -2.73 -4.78 -2.14
N ASN A 73 -2.94 -3.85 -3.07
CA ASN A 73 -1.86 -3.33 -3.91
C ASN A 73 -0.84 -2.55 -3.08
N ALA A 74 -1.31 -1.76 -2.12
CA ALA A 74 -0.43 -1.03 -1.20
C ALA A 74 0.39 -2.00 -0.33
N ASP A 75 -0.25 -3.09 0.14
CA ASP A 75 0.44 -4.11 0.93
C ASP A 75 1.58 -4.75 0.16
N GLN A 76 1.40 -5.05 -1.12
CA GLN A 76 2.44 -5.64 -1.95
C GLN A 76 3.66 -4.73 -2.04
N ILE A 77 3.43 -3.43 -2.24
CA ILE A 77 4.51 -2.46 -2.32
C ILE A 77 5.20 -2.32 -0.97
N ASN A 78 4.42 -2.24 0.10
CA ASN A 78 4.94 -2.12 1.46
C ASN A 78 5.83 -3.32 1.81
N GLU A 79 5.35 -4.53 1.56
CA GLU A 79 6.10 -5.75 1.83
C GLU A 79 7.39 -5.82 1.01
N ALA A 80 7.33 -5.42 -0.27
CA ALA A 80 8.51 -5.42 -1.13
C ALA A 80 9.58 -4.46 -0.60
N GLU A 81 9.17 -3.27 -0.17
CA GLU A 81 10.10 -2.30 0.41
C GLU A 81 10.71 -2.79 1.72
N MET A 82 9.89 -3.38 2.59
CA MET A 82 10.38 -3.91 3.87
C MET A 82 11.34 -5.07 3.65
N LYS A 83 11.04 -5.95 2.71
CA LYS A 83 11.90 -7.07 2.37
C LYS A 83 13.23 -6.60 1.81
N SER A 84 13.19 -5.61 0.94
CA SER A 84 14.39 -5.01 0.37
C SER A 84 15.26 -4.37 1.44
N ALA A 85 14.64 -3.66 2.37
CA ALA A 85 15.36 -3.03 3.48
C ALA A 85 16.00 -4.07 4.40
N ALA A 86 15.27 -5.14 4.71
CA ALA A 86 15.79 -6.22 5.54
C ALA A 86 16.99 -6.88 4.88
N SER A 87 16.93 -7.12 3.57
CA SER A 87 18.06 -7.68 2.82
C SER A 87 19.27 -6.76 2.83
N GLY A 88 19.04 -5.45 2.74
CA GLY A 88 20.12 -4.47 2.77
C GLY A 88 20.78 -4.32 4.13
N MET A 89 19.97 -4.41 5.20
CA MET A 89 20.47 -4.23 6.56
C MET A 89 21.12 -5.51 7.11
N MET A 90 20.60 -6.68 6.72
CA MET A 90 21.07 -7.98 7.23
C MET A 90 21.06 -8.99 6.08
N PRO A 91 22.15 -9.09 5.32
CA PRO A 91 22.19 -9.97 4.15
C PRO A 91 21.82 -11.43 4.43
N GLY A 92 22.22 -11.95 5.59
CA GLY A 92 21.83 -13.31 5.98
C GLY A 92 20.34 -13.48 6.21
N LEU A 93 19.70 -12.44 6.72
CA LEU A 93 18.27 -12.46 6.99
C LEU A 93 17.47 -12.45 5.69
N GLY A 94 17.93 -11.68 4.71
CA GLY A 94 17.30 -11.64 3.40
C GLY A 94 17.26 -12.99 2.73
N SER A 95 18.34 -13.75 2.86
CA SER A 95 18.44 -15.11 2.32
C SER A 95 17.43 -16.04 3.00
N LEU A 96 17.25 -15.92 4.31
CA LEU A 96 16.29 -16.72 5.06
C LEU A 96 14.86 -16.40 4.65
N LEU A 97 14.57 -15.12 4.47
CA LEU A 97 13.22 -14.70 4.07
C LEU A 97 12.86 -15.15 2.66
N SER A 98 13.83 -15.19 1.76
CA SER A 98 13.57 -15.61 0.39
C SER A 98 13.37 -17.12 0.25
N LYS A 99 13.81 -17.89 1.22
CA LYS A 99 13.62 -19.35 1.24
C LYS A 99 12.33 -19.77 1.93
N GLY A 100 11.75 -18.88 2.67
CA GLY A 100 10.49 -19.12 3.35
C GLY A 100 9.32 -18.96 2.43
#